data_bd58c08c69240854c72701ddacc8ffb0
#
_entry.id   bd58c08c69240854c72701ddacc8ffb0
#
_cell.length_a   1.000
_cell.length_b   1.000
_cell.length_c   1.000
_cell.angle_alpha   90.00
_cell.angle_beta   90.00
_cell.angle_gamma   90.00
#
_symmetry.space_group_name_H-M   'P 1'
#
loop_
_entity.id
_entity.type
_entity.pdbx_description
1 polymer ?
#
loop_
_entity_poly.entity_id
_entity_poly.type
_entity_poly.pdbx_seq_one_letter_code
_entity_poly.pdbx_strand_id
1 'polypeptide(L)'
;MNTEGRIIQDGRDASVDIVKGMAILLVVYAHTWPIFRNFYRLFCLQLFLVASGYCTRGQIESPADWRRYMGRRMRALYIPCAVCNGIYALLGGVFLRLGLYTDQPVFLQMTEAWPVPQKLFPVNGIADILRKFVRVILLTDTTQMGTSTWFLITLLAISLLHATVCLAAHGLEPGKKRAVLGGLFLLMAGAAQFVRLPGTAWTFLRCFCYSYLTFLLGVGIRELDLEFLETPLCAALSFALLAVMAPYYYIDLANVYIPGVLPYLAGVLGGWSMLKFIADRLAPRERLSRVWIYLGRHTIPVICLHVLCFKAVTWLYIRVRGLPAIYLASFHIDFDAGEGWKLLYLAAGLGGSLLLAAAWHSLVRCICQRSVRS
;
A
#
# COMPACT_ATOMS: atom_id res chain seq x y z
N MET A 1 -25.05 -10.53 12.51
CA MET A 1 -23.95 -10.37 13.49
C MET A 1 -23.52 -11.76 13.89
N ASN A 2 -22.21 -12.01 13.96
CA ASN A 2 -21.70 -13.26 14.53
C ASN A 2 -21.63 -13.15 16.06
N THR A 3 -21.19 -14.23 16.74
CA THR A 3 -21.05 -14.30 18.21
C THR A 3 -20.18 -13.18 18.82
N GLU A 4 -19.44 -12.43 18.02
CA GLU A 4 -18.55 -11.31 18.42
C GLU A 4 -19.14 -9.92 18.07
N GLY A 5 -20.42 -9.81 17.68
CA GLY A 5 -21.07 -8.55 17.34
C GLY A 5 -20.61 -7.90 16.02
N ARG A 6 -19.74 -8.55 15.26
CA ARG A 6 -19.16 -8.01 14.01
C ARG A 6 -20.09 -8.22 12.82
N ILE A 7 -20.12 -7.24 11.92
CA ILE A 7 -20.88 -7.32 10.67
C ILE A 7 -20.03 -8.03 9.63
N ILE A 8 -20.40 -9.28 9.33
CA ILE A 8 -19.73 -10.08 8.29
C ILE A 8 -20.50 -9.96 6.99
N GLN A 9 -19.82 -9.52 5.94
CA GLN A 9 -20.35 -9.42 4.57
C GLN A 9 -19.49 -10.28 3.63
N ASP A 10 -20.08 -11.26 2.96
CA ASP A 10 -19.37 -12.21 2.09
C ASP A 10 -18.19 -12.91 2.79
N GLY A 11 -18.37 -13.30 4.07
CA GLY A 11 -17.35 -13.95 4.89
C GLY A 11 -16.21 -13.04 5.36
N ARG A 12 -16.34 -11.70 5.19
CA ARG A 12 -15.34 -10.69 5.56
C ARG A 12 -15.89 -9.73 6.62
N ASP A 13 -14.99 -9.22 7.44
CA ASP A 13 -15.29 -8.15 8.38
C ASP A 13 -15.47 -6.83 7.61
N ALA A 14 -16.69 -6.30 7.60
CA ALA A 14 -17.06 -5.10 6.87
C ALA A 14 -16.30 -3.88 7.38
N SER A 15 -16.06 -3.77 8.68
CA SER A 15 -15.35 -2.64 9.27
C SER A 15 -13.88 -2.59 8.83
N VAL A 16 -13.22 -3.74 8.70
CA VAL A 16 -11.84 -3.82 8.17
C VAL A 16 -11.81 -3.45 6.69
N ASP A 17 -12.80 -3.83 5.90
CA ASP A 17 -12.88 -3.38 4.50
C ASP A 17 -13.11 -1.86 4.42
N ILE A 18 -13.91 -1.26 5.33
CA ILE A 18 -14.07 0.19 5.43
C ILE A 18 -12.74 0.88 5.79
N VAL A 19 -12.00 0.38 6.79
CA VAL A 19 -10.66 0.91 7.15
C VAL A 19 -9.73 0.91 5.95
N LYS A 20 -9.67 -0.19 5.19
CA LYS A 20 -8.87 -0.27 3.94
C LYS A 20 -9.33 0.72 2.88
N GLY A 21 -10.65 0.93 2.76
CA GLY A 21 -11.23 1.92 1.84
C GLY A 21 -10.85 3.35 2.20
N MET A 22 -10.88 3.70 3.48
CA MET A 22 -10.41 5.01 3.96
C MET A 22 -8.89 5.13 3.78
N ALA A 23 -8.14 4.09 4.11
CA ALA A 23 -6.68 4.07 3.97
C ALA A 23 -6.23 4.28 2.52
N ILE A 24 -6.85 3.62 1.53
CA ILE A 24 -6.47 3.79 0.12
C ILE A 24 -6.77 5.21 -0.38
N LEU A 25 -7.90 5.80 0.03
CA LEU A 25 -8.19 7.21 -0.27
C LEU A 25 -7.10 8.11 0.29
N LEU A 26 -6.73 7.95 1.57
CA LEU A 26 -5.68 8.75 2.22
C LEU A 26 -4.30 8.53 1.58
N VAL A 27 -3.96 7.31 1.16
CA VAL A 27 -2.70 7.03 0.44
C VAL A 27 -2.66 7.75 -0.90
N VAL A 28 -3.71 7.65 -1.72
CA VAL A 28 -3.77 8.36 -3.00
C VAL A 28 -3.74 9.87 -2.78
N TYR A 29 -4.48 10.36 -1.78
CA TYR A 29 -4.49 11.77 -1.42
C TYR A 29 -3.12 12.25 -0.94
N ALA A 30 -2.41 11.48 -0.11
CA ALA A 30 -1.05 11.82 0.32
C ALA A 30 -0.06 11.97 -0.86
N HIS A 31 -0.28 11.28 -1.97
CA HIS A 31 0.51 11.43 -3.20
C HIS A 31 0.20 12.74 -3.95
N THR A 32 -0.89 13.42 -3.65
CA THR A 32 -1.24 14.73 -4.25
C THR A 32 -0.66 15.93 -3.45
N TRP A 33 0.12 15.69 -2.41
CA TRP A 33 0.74 16.73 -1.58
C TRP A 33 -0.26 17.69 -0.93
N PRO A 34 -1.29 17.20 -0.22
CA PRO A 34 -2.28 18.06 0.41
C PRO A 34 -1.72 18.78 1.64
N ILE A 35 -2.42 19.83 2.11
CA ILE A 35 -1.99 20.68 3.24
C ILE A 35 -1.69 19.86 4.50
N PHE A 36 -2.52 18.87 4.86
CA PHE A 36 -2.36 18.05 6.06
C PHE A 36 -1.63 16.73 5.81
N ARG A 37 -0.75 16.68 4.81
CA ARG A 37 -0.06 15.46 4.38
C ARG A 37 0.62 14.71 5.53
N ASN A 38 1.30 15.42 6.45
CA ASN A 38 2.03 14.79 7.54
C ASN A 38 1.10 14.03 8.49
N PHE A 39 -0.11 14.53 8.73
CA PHE A 39 -1.10 13.85 9.55
C PHE A 39 -1.45 12.46 8.97
N TYR A 40 -1.76 12.38 7.67
CA TYR A 40 -2.13 11.10 7.05
C TYR A 40 -0.95 10.14 6.97
N ARG A 41 0.25 10.65 6.73
CA ARG A 41 1.47 9.84 6.60
C ARG A 41 1.87 9.12 7.88
N LEU A 42 1.41 9.58 9.03
CA LEU A 42 1.66 8.88 10.30
C LEU A 42 1.09 7.45 10.30
N PHE A 43 0.06 7.15 9.48
CA PHE A 43 -0.65 5.88 9.57
C PHE A 43 -1.22 5.32 8.26
N CYS A 44 -1.50 6.11 7.22
CA CYS A 44 -2.38 5.67 6.13
C CYS A 44 -1.92 4.39 5.40
N LEU A 45 -0.64 4.26 5.08
CA LEU A 45 -0.10 3.08 4.42
C LEU A 45 0.00 1.89 5.39
N GLN A 46 0.41 2.17 6.62
CA GLN A 46 0.61 1.18 7.68
C GLN A 46 -0.68 0.44 8.04
N LEU A 47 -1.84 1.07 7.89
CA LEU A 47 -3.14 0.45 8.17
C LEU A 47 -3.41 -0.80 7.33
N PHE A 48 -2.84 -0.91 6.12
CA PHE A 48 -2.95 -2.15 5.34
C PHE A 48 -2.16 -3.30 5.97
N LEU A 49 -1.04 -2.99 6.60
CA LEU A 49 -0.23 -3.97 7.32
C LEU A 49 -0.95 -4.43 8.58
N VAL A 50 -1.48 -3.47 9.38
CA VAL A 50 -2.29 -3.77 10.56
C VAL A 50 -3.52 -4.60 10.17
N ALA A 51 -4.30 -4.16 9.15
CA ALA A 51 -5.46 -4.88 8.67
C ALA A 51 -5.13 -6.29 8.18
N SER A 52 -3.97 -6.48 7.53
CA SER A 52 -3.53 -7.78 7.06
C SER A 52 -3.16 -8.70 8.22
N GLY A 53 -2.46 -8.21 9.24
CA GLY A 53 -2.17 -8.94 10.47
C GLY A 53 -3.43 -9.28 11.26
N TYR A 54 -4.31 -8.30 11.46
CA TYR A 54 -5.60 -8.44 12.15
C TYR A 54 -6.51 -9.50 11.51
N CYS A 55 -6.49 -9.62 10.17
CA CYS A 55 -7.25 -10.63 9.43
C CYS A 55 -6.55 -12.00 9.38
N THR A 56 -5.31 -12.12 9.82
CA THR A 56 -4.59 -13.40 9.83
C THR A 56 -5.06 -14.20 11.03
N ARG A 57 -5.95 -15.14 10.79
CA ARG A 57 -6.36 -16.11 11.82
C ARG A 57 -5.31 -17.20 11.91
N GLY A 58 -4.88 -17.55 13.11
CA GLY A 58 -3.78 -18.45 13.44
C GLY A 58 -3.93 -19.93 13.03
N GLN A 59 -4.48 -20.21 11.86
CA GLN A 59 -4.84 -21.54 11.40
C GLN A 59 -3.89 -22.05 10.30
N ILE A 60 -2.60 -21.98 10.55
CA ILE A 60 -1.63 -22.71 9.73
C ILE A 60 -1.08 -23.83 10.63
N GLU A 61 -1.74 -24.95 10.60
CA GLU A 61 -1.46 -26.11 11.45
C GLU A 61 -0.78 -27.23 10.67
N SER A 62 -0.79 -27.13 9.34
CA SER A 62 -0.22 -28.15 8.48
C SER A 62 0.53 -27.56 7.27
N PRO A 63 1.44 -28.30 6.66
CA PRO A 63 2.06 -27.91 5.38
C PRO A 63 1.05 -27.70 4.24
N ALA A 64 -0.13 -28.35 4.33
CA ALA A 64 -1.21 -28.18 3.35
C ALA A 64 -1.88 -26.81 3.52
N ASP A 65 -2.11 -26.36 4.75
CA ASP A 65 -2.65 -25.03 5.04
C ASP A 65 -1.69 -23.93 4.65
N TRP A 66 -0.39 -24.13 4.92
CA TRP A 66 0.67 -23.22 4.49
C TRP A 66 0.68 -23.07 2.96
N ARG A 67 0.67 -24.18 2.20
CA ARG A 67 0.62 -24.15 0.73
C ARG A 67 -0.64 -23.45 0.22
N ARG A 68 -1.79 -23.70 0.83
CA ARG A 68 -3.06 -23.04 0.48
C ARG A 68 -3.00 -21.53 0.75
N TYR A 69 -2.46 -21.14 1.89
CA TYR A 69 -2.25 -19.73 2.25
C TYR A 69 -1.30 -19.04 1.26
N MET A 70 -0.14 -19.65 0.98
CA MET A 70 0.84 -19.17 0.00
C MET A 70 0.19 -18.96 -1.37
N GLY A 71 -0.53 -19.96 -1.88
CA GLY A 71 -1.21 -19.85 -3.18
C GLY A 71 -2.23 -18.71 -3.24
N ARG A 72 -2.97 -18.46 -2.15
CA ARG A 72 -3.89 -17.31 -2.06
C ARG A 72 -3.12 -15.97 -2.08
N ARG A 73 -2.03 -15.86 -1.30
CA ARG A 73 -1.21 -14.64 -1.24
C ARG A 73 -0.50 -14.36 -2.57
N MET A 74 0.04 -15.40 -3.22
CA MET A 74 0.64 -15.26 -4.56
C MET A 74 -0.38 -14.73 -5.58
N ARG A 75 -1.58 -15.29 -5.62
CA ARG A 75 -2.63 -14.80 -6.54
C ARG A 75 -3.08 -13.38 -6.21
N ALA A 76 -3.17 -13.03 -4.93
CA ALA A 76 -3.67 -11.72 -4.50
C ALA A 76 -2.64 -10.59 -4.60
N LEU A 77 -1.36 -10.85 -4.41
CA LEU A 77 -0.32 -9.82 -4.31
C LEU A 77 0.73 -9.92 -5.43
N TYR A 78 1.28 -11.13 -5.68
CA TYR A 78 2.33 -11.31 -6.69
C TYR A 78 1.80 -11.12 -8.10
N ILE A 79 0.74 -11.83 -8.48
CA ILE A 79 0.22 -11.79 -9.86
C ILE A 79 -0.15 -10.36 -10.28
N PRO A 80 -0.97 -9.59 -9.52
CA PRO A 80 -1.26 -8.21 -9.90
C PRO A 80 -0.01 -7.33 -10.00
N CYS A 81 0.93 -7.47 -9.06
CA CYS A 81 2.18 -6.74 -9.08
C CYS A 81 3.02 -7.06 -10.32
N ALA A 82 3.25 -8.34 -10.61
CA ALA A 82 4.04 -8.80 -11.75
C ALA A 82 3.40 -8.43 -13.10
N VAL A 83 2.08 -8.64 -13.23
CA VAL A 83 1.35 -8.31 -14.46
C VAL A 83 1.39 -6.80 -14.72
N CYS A 84 1.06 -5.99 -13.72
CA CYS A 84 1.04 -4.54 -13.86
C CYS A 84 2.41 -3.98 -14.25
N ASN A 85 3.45 -4.32 -13.48
CA ASN A 85 4.81 -3.86 -13.76
C ASN A 85 5.38 -4.47 -15.05
N GLY A 86 5.02 -5.71 -15.37
CA GLY A 86 5.39 -6.36 -16.63
C GLY A 86 4.85 -5.61 -17.84
N ILE A 87 3.56 -5.22 -17.81
CA ILE A 87 2.94 -4.39 -18.86
C ILE A 87 3.65 -3.05 -18.94
N TYR A 88 3.91 -2.38 -17.82
CA TYR A 88 4.59 -1.08 -17.79
C TYR A 88 6.03 -1.17 -18.29
N ALA A 89 6.74 -2.27 -18.02
CA ALA A 89 8.08 -2.49 -18.53
C ALA A 89 8.07 -2.65 -20.06
N LEU A 90 7.13 -3.43 -20.60
CA LEU A 90 6.96 -3.61 -22.05
C LEU A 90 6.56 -2.31 -22.77
N LEU A 91 5.74 -1.49 -22.11
CA LEU A 91 5.31 -0.20 -22.64
C LEU A 91 6.33 0.95 -22.39
N GLY A 92 7.46 0.69 -21.74
CA GLY A 92 8.44 1.73 -21.39
C GLY A 92 8.88 2.61 -22.54
N GLY A 93 9.16 2.01 -23.72
CA GLY A 93 9.51 2.75 -24.94
C GLY A 93 8.35 3.59 -25.52
N VAL A 94 7.10 3.12 -25.34
CA VAL A 94 5.91 3.90 -25.72
C VAL A 94 5.74 5.08 -24.80
N PHE A 95 5.90 4.88 -23.50
CA PHE A 95 5.80 5.96 -22.51
C PHE A 95 6.86 7.04 -22.70
N LEU A 96 8.08 6.66 -23.12
CA LEU A 96 9.11 7.60 -23.49
C LEU A 96 8.70 8.45 -24.71
N ARG A 97 8.19 7.82 -25.77
CA ARG A 97 7.71 8.52 -26.99
C ARG A 97 6.53 9.45 -26.71
N LEU A 98 5.65 9.08 -25.78
CA LEU A 98 4.51 9.90 -25.37
C LEU A 98 4.90 11.02 -24.37
N GLY A 99 6.16 11.11 -23.96
CA GLY A 99 6.63 12.08 -22.97
C GLY A 99 6.16 11.78 -21.53
N LEU A 100 5.63 10.58 -21.27
CA LEU A 100 5.27 10.13 -19.91
C LEU A 100 6.52 9.78 -19.09
N TYR A 101 7.60 9.43 -19.76
CA TYR A 101 8.97 9.27 -19.24
C TYR A 101 9.89 10.24 -19.94
N THR A 102 11.04 10.50 -19.34
CA THR A 102 12.13 11.27 -19.97
C THR A 102 13.48 10.59 -19.74
N ASP A 103 14.35 10.68 -20.73
CA ASP A 103 15.75 10.25 -20.68
C ASP A 103 16.72 11.45 -20.59
N GLN A 104 16.20 12.68 -20.50
CA GLN A 104 16.99 13.88 -20.49
C GLN A 104 17.73 14.04 -19.14
N PRO A 105 19.09 14.09 -19.14
CA PRO A 105 19.89 14.16 -17.90
C PRO A 105 19.58 15.38 -17.02
N VAL A 106 19.21 16.51 -17.64
CA VAL A 106 18.85 17.74 -16.91
C VAL A 106 17.67 17.51 -15.97
N PHE A 107 16.66 16.75 -16.40
CA PHE A 107 15.50 16.43 -15.54
C PHE A 107 15.82 15.36 -14.51
N LEU A 108 16.79 14.49 -14.78
CA LEU A 108 17.32 13.56 -13.80
C LEU A 108 18.11 14.28 -12.68
N GLN A 109 18.72 15.40 -12.99
CA GLN A 109 19.43 16.26 -12.03
C GLN A 109 18.50 17.22 -11.29
N MET A 110 17.45 17.73 -11.93
CA MET A 110 16.43 18.57 -11.29
C MET A 110 15.59 17.81 -10.26
N THR A 111 15.69 16.50 -10.22
CA THR A 111 14.99 15.65 -9.25
C THR A 111 15.47 15.78 -7.81
N GLU A 112 16.53 16.51 -7.52
CA GLU A 112 16.87 16.88 -6.14
C GLU A 112 15.87 17.87 -5.52
N ALA A 113 15.26 18.73 -6.34
CA ALA A 113 14.15 19.61 -5.93
C ALA A 113 12.78 18.92 -5.96
N TRP A 114 12.68 17.79 -6.65
CA TRP A 114 11.47 16.97 -6.76
C TRP A 114 11.69 15.70 -5.95
N PRO A 115 10.78 15.33 -5.03
CA PRO A 115 11.06 14.30 -4.03
C PRO A 115 11.10 12.89 -4.58
N VAL A 116 11.38 12.68 -5.83
CA VAL A 116 11.63 11.32 -6.32
C VAL A 116 12.67 11.33 -7.44
N PRO A 117 13.92 11.03 -7.13
CA PRO A 117 14.83 10.49 -8.11
C PRO A 117 14.35 9.08 -8.47
N GLN A 118 13.41 9.00 -9.36
CA GLN A 118 13.16 7.74 -10.03
C GLN A 118 14.43 7.46 -10.81
N LYS A 119 15.07 6.37 -10.54
CA LYS A 119 16.11 5.82 -11.40
C LYS A 119 15.43 5.49 -12.73
N LEU A 120 15.34 6.49 -13.57
CA LEU A 120 14.93 6.32 -14.95
C LEU A 120 16.07 5.54 -15.60
N PHE A 121 15.87 4.25 -15.72
CA PHE A 121 16.73 3.45 -16.57
C PHE A 121 16.37 3.85 -18.00
N PRO A 122 17.30 4.46 -18.76
CA PRO A 122 17.04 4.71 -20.17
C PRO A 122 16.70 3.37 -20.82
N VAL A 123 15.53 3.29 -21.41
CA VAL A 123 15.10 2.12 -22.17
C VAL A 123 15.62 2.33 -23.59
N ASN A 124 16.90 2.04 -23.79
CA ASN A 124 17.58 2.33 -25.05
C ASN A 124 17.45 1.19 -26.07
N GLY A 125 16.79 0.08 -25.72
CA GLY A 125 16.62 -1.02 -26.64
C GLY A 125 15.85 -2.21 -26.07
N ILE A 126 15.62 -3.22 -26.88
CA ILE A 126 14.88 -4.45 -26.53
C ILE A 126 15.55 -5.16 -25.33
N ALA A 127 16.89 -5.17 -25.29
CA ALA A 127 17.62 -5.81 -24.20
C ALA A 127 17.33 -5.16 -22.83
N ASP A 128 17.18 -3.83 -22.78
CA ASP A 128 16.87 -3.10 -21.55
C ASP A 128 15.41 -3.35 -21.12
N ILE A 129 14.49 -3.41 -22.08
CA ILE A 129 13.09 -3.80 -21.84
C ILE A 129 13.03 -5.19 -21.22
N LEU A 130 13.71 -6.17 -21.84
CA LEU A 130 13.72 -7.56 -21.37
C LEU A 130 14.37 -7.67 -19.98
N ARG A 131 15.50 -6.98 -19.76
CA ARG A 131 16.15 -6.92 -18.44
C ARG A 131 15.23 -6.36 -17.37
N LYS A 132 14.55 -5.24 -17.66
CA LYS A 132 13.58 -4.63 -16.75
C LYS A 132 12.40 -5.57 -16.49
N PHE A 133 11.88 -6.19 -17.52
CA PHE A 133 10.79 -7.16 -17.43
C PHE A 133 11.16 -8.32 -16.50
N VAL A 134 12.33 -8.94 -16.70
CA VAL A 134 12.81 -10.04 -15.84
C VAL A 134 12.96 -9.58 -14.40
N ARG A 135 13.57 -8.41 -14.13
CA ARG A 135 13.73 -7.87 -12.79
C ARG A 135 12.40 -7.65 -12.07
N VAL A 136 11.41 -7.16 -12.82
CA VAL A 136 10.06 -6.92 -12.29
C VAL A 136 9.36 -8.25 -11.94
N ILE A 137 9.46 -9.26 -12.80
CA ILE A 137 8.89 -10.60 -12.54
C ILE A 137 9.56 -11.24 -11.33
N LEU A 138 10.87 -11.06 -11.17
CA LEU A 138 11.62 -11.54 -10.00
C LEU A 138 11.42 -10.68 -8.74
N LEU A 139 10.58 -9.63 -8.79
CA LEU A 139 10.32 -8.69 -7.70
C LEU A 139 11.57 -7.95 -7.17
N THR A 140 12.62 -7.86 -7.98
CA THR A 140 13.86 -7.16 -7.63
C THR A 140 13.84 -5.68 -8.05
N ASP A 141 12.79 -5.26 -8.77
CA ASP A 141 12.60 -3.90 -9.24
C ASP A 141 11.12 -3.58 -9.45
N THR A 142 10.79 -2.29 -9.60
CA THR A 142 9.47 -1.81 -10.01
C THR A 142 9.62 -0.82 -11.17
N THR A 143 8.53 -0.58 -11.88
CA THR A 143 8.51 0.48 -12.90
C THR A 143 8.13 1.82 -12.29
N GLN A 144 8.38 2.92 -12.99
CA GLN A 144 8.01 4.26 -12.52
C GLN A 144 6.47 4.38 -12.31
N MET A 145 5.67 3.87 -13.23
CA MET A 145 4.20 3.86 -13.08
C MET A 145 3.71 2.88 -12.02
N GLY A 146 4.43 1.78 -11.84
CA GLY A 146 4.12 0.74 -10.86
C GLY A 146 4.89 0.87 -9.56
N THR A 147 5.50 2.02 -9.28
CA THR A 147 6.37 2.19 -8.11
C THR A 147 5.66 1.87 -6.79
N SER A 148 4.40 2.22 -6.64
CA SER A 148 3.62 1.95 -5.42
C SER A 148 3.43 0.46 -5.12
N THR A 149 3.73 -0.41 -6.08
CA THR A 149 3.62 -1.88 -5.90
C THR A 149 4.72 -2.47 -5.02
N TRP A 150 5.78 -1.71 -4.68
CA TRP A 150 6.77 -2.14 -3.69
C TRP A 150 6.11 -2.60 -2.38
N PHE A 151 5.02 -1.95 -2.02
CA PHE A 151 4.23 -2.29 -0.84
C PHE A 151 3.62 -3.70 -0.92
N LEU A 152 3.11 -4.11 -2.09
CA LEU A 152 2.58 -5.46 -2.31
C LEU A 152 3.67 -6.53 -2.16
N ILE A 153 4.89 -6.24 -2.63
CA ILE A 153 6.06 -7.11 -2.50
C ILE A 153 6.41 -7.29 -1.01
N THR A 154 6.49 -6.18 -0.28
CA THR A 154 6.76 -6.19 1.17
C THR A 154 5.67 -6.95 1.93
N LEU A 155 4.39 -6.68 1.65
CA LEU A 155 3.27 -7.37 2.28
C LEU A 155 3.26 -8.87 1.96
N LEU A 156 3.64 -9.26 0.74
CA LEU A 156 3.82 -10.65 0.37
C LEU A 156 4.91 -11.30 1.25
N ALA A 157 6.11 -10.72 1.27
CA ALA A 157 7.24 -11.26 2.00
C ALA A 157 6.94 -11.46 3.50
N ILE A 158 6.36 -10.45 4.17
CA ILE A 158 5.99 -10.56 5.59
C ILE A 158 4.86 -11.56 5.83
N SER A 159 3.89 -11.67 4.90
CA SER A 159 2.82 -12.66 5.00
C SER A 159 3.35 -14.09 4.91
N LEU A 160 4.34 -14.32 4.03
CA LEU A 160 4.98 -15.62 3.86
C LEU A 160 5.84 -15.98 5.06
N LEU A 161 6.64 -15.04 5.57
CA LEU A 161 7.42 -15.23 6.79
C LEU A 161 6.50 -15.56 7.96
N HIS A 162 5.44 -14.78 8.18
CA HIS A 162 4.50 -15.00 9.28
C HIS A 162 3.83 -16.38 9.19
N ALA A 163 3.42 -16.79 7.99
CA ALA A 163 2.86 -18.13 7.76
C ALA A 163 3.85 -19.25 8.11
N THR A 164 5.12 -19.07 7.78
CA THR A 164 6.18 -20.03 8.12
C THR A 164 6.44 -20.08 9.63
N VAL A 165 6.44 -18.93 10.31
CA VAL A 165 6.52 -18.86 11.78
C VAL A 165 5.33 -19.56 12.43
N CYS A 166 4.11 -19.33 11.95
CA CYS A 166 2.92 -20.01 12.48
C CYS A 166 3.00 -21.53 12.30
N LEU A 167 3.49 -22.01 11.14
CA LEU A 167 3.70 -23.43 10.89
C LEU A 167 4.77 -24.01 11.83
N ALA A 168 5.89 -23.32 12.00
CA ALA A 168 6.97 -23.78 12.90
C ALA A 168 6.51 -23.80 14.37
N ALA A 169 5.60 -22.90 14.75
CA ALA A 169 5.06 -22.81 16.11
C ALA A 169 3.76 -23.62 16.33
N HIS A 170 3.28 -24.39 15.34
CA HIS A 170 1.93 -24.97 15.40
C HIS A 170 1.75 -25.95 16.58
N GLY A 171 2.76 -26.73 16.94
CA GLY A 171 2.77 -27.68 18.04
C GLY A 171 2.96 -27.06 19.44
N LEU A 172 3.20 -25.73 19.52
CA LEU A 172 3.40 -25.07 20.79
C LEU A 172 2.09 -24.75 21.48
N GLU A 173 2.09 -24.75 22.81
CA GLU A 173 0.99 -24.23 23.63
C GLU A 173 0.67 -22.77 23.32
N PRO A 174 -0.59 -22.32 23.50
CA PRO A 174 -1.00 -20.95 23.20
C PRO A 174 -0.10 -19.87 23.83
N GLY A 175 0.32 -20.06 25.10
CA GLY A 175 1.22 -19.13 25.80
C GLY A 175 2.59 -19.05 25.13
N LYS A 176 3.17 -20.18 24.73
CA LYS A 176 4.45 -20.23 24.04
C LYS A 176 4.37 -19.62 22.63
N LYS A 177 3.25 -19.84 21.90
CA LYS A 177 3.02 -19.16 20.61
C LYS A 177 3.01 -17.63 20.76
N ARG A 178 2.28 -17.12 21.76
CA ARG A 178 2.28 -15.67 22.07
C ARG A 178 3.66 -15.16 22.44
N ALA A 179 4.44 -15.92 23.21
CA ALA A 179 5.82 -15.56 23.56
C ALA A 179 6.73 -15.48 22.32
N VAL A 180 6.60 -16.42 21.36
CA VAL A 180 7.31 -16.37 20.07
C VAL A 180 6.94 -15.13 19.28
N LEU A 181 5.64 -14.82 19.14
CA LEU A 181 5.20 -13.62 18.40
C LEU A 181 5.63 -12.31 19.10
N GLY A 182 5.55 -12.27 20.44
CA GLY A 182 6.04 -11.15 21.24
C GLY A 182 7.57 -10.98 21.11
N GLY A 183 8.32 -12.07 21.15
CA GLY A 183 9.77 -12.07 20.92
C GLY A 183 10.13 -11.55 19.53
N LEU A 184 9.41 -11.97 18.49
CA LEU A 184 9.58 -11.45 17.12
C LEU A 184 9.23 -9.96 17.02
N PHE A 185 8.17 -9.51 17.70
CA PHE A 185 7.82 -8.09 17.76
C PHE A 185 8.96 -7.27 18.37
N LEU A 186 9.52 -7.70 19.50
CA LEU A 186 10.64 -7.03 20.15
C LEU A 186 11.92 -7.09 19.29
N LEU A 187 12.17 -8.23 18.65
CA LEU A 187 13.30 -8.38 17.72
C LEU A 187 13.21 -7.41 16.55
N MET A 188 12.05 -7.31 15.92
CA MET A 188 11.83 -6.38 14.80
C MET A 188 11.94 -4.92 15.26
N ALA A 189 11.40 -4.59 16.44
CA ALA A 189 11.52 -3.26 17.02
C ALA A 189 13.00 -2.91 17.33
N GLY A 190 13.72 -3.82 17.95
CA GLY A 190 15.15 -3.65 18.25
C GLY A 190 15.99 -3.52 16.97
N ALA A 191 15.77 -4.39 15.98
CA ALA A 191 16.46 -4.34 14.70
C ALA A 191 16.19 -3.00 13.98
N ALA A 192 14.94 -2.58 13.90
CA ALA A 192 14.55 -1.32 13.27
C ALA A 192 15.15 -0.09 13.94
N GLN A 193 15.30 -0.12 15.29
CA GLN A 193 15.78 1.01 16.08
C GLN A 193 17.31 1.09 16.15
N PHE A 194 17.99 -0.02 16.39
CA PHE A 194 19.39 -0.04 16.81
C PHE A 194 20.37 -0.53 15.74
N VAL A 195 19.96 -1.43 14.86
CA VAL A 195 20.86 -1.93 13.81
C VAL A 195 21.11 -0.82 12.79
N ARG A 196 22.35 -0.65 12.37
CA ARG A 196 22.78 0.28 11.33
C ARG A 196 23.73 -0.45 10.38
N LEU A 197 23.34 -0.59 9.14
CA LEU A 197 24.14 -1.19 8.07
C LEU A 197 24.29 -0.19 6.93
N PRO A 198 25.40 -0.16 6.20
CA PRO A 198 25.57 0.73 5.07
C PRO A 198 24.74 0.30 3.86
N GLY A 199 24.32 1.27 3.04
CA GLY A 199 23.79 1.07 1.71
C GLY A 199 22.30 0.68 1.62
N THR A 200 21.89 0.35 0.39
CA THR A 200 20.49 0.07 0.04
C THR A 200 19.91 -1.19 0.72
N ALA A 201 20.75 -2.18 1.01
CA ALA A 201 20.34 -3.39 1.74
C ALA A 201 19.79 -3.04 3.12
N TRP A 202 20.36 -2.03 3.78
CA TRP A 202 19.87 -1.53 5.06
C TRP A 202 18.49 -0.90 4.95
N THR A 203 18.28 -0.04 3.94
CA THR A 203 16.99 0.59 3.70
C THR A 203 15.89 -0.47 3.51
N PHE A 204 16.17 -1.51 2.73
CA PHE A 204 15.24 -2.62 2.52
C PHE A 204 14.94 -3.38 3.82
N LEU A 205 15.98 -3.77 4.56
CA LEU A 205 15.84 -4.51 5.82
C LEU A 205 15.07 -3.70 6.87
N ARG A 206 15.36 -2.41 6.98
CA ARG A 206 14.68 -1.50 7.92
C ARG A 206 13.21 -1.32 7.55
N CYS A 207 12.89 -1.14 6.27
CA CYS A 207 11.52 -1.12 5.76
C CYS A 207 10.79 -2.42 6.12
N PHE A 208 11.42 -3.57 5.90
CA PHE A 208 10.88 -4.87 6.24
C PHE A 208 10.61 -5.01 7.74
N CYS A 209 11.56 -4.62 8.61
CA CYS A 209 11.39 -4.67 10.07
C CYS A 209 10.20 -3.83 10.53
N TYR A 210 10.07 -2.58 10.09
CA TYR A 210 8.93 -1.73 10.43
C TYR A 210 7.61 -2.28 9.87
N SER A 211 7.63 -2.82 8.67
CA SER A 211 6.43 -3.42 8.06
C SER A 211 5.99 -4.67 8.80
N TYR A 212 6.92 -5.55 9.18
CA TYR A 212 6.59 -6.76 9.93
C TYR A 212 6.17 -6.45 11.37
N LEU A 213 6.81 -5.48 12.02
CA LEU A 213 6.40 -4.94 13.32
C LEU A 213 4.94 -4.46 13.28
N THR A 214 4.57 -3.72 12.25
CA THR A 214 3.20 -3.24 12.05
C THR A 214 2.20 -4.38 11.79
N PHE A 215 2.60 -5.37 11.02
CA PHE A 215 1.79 -6.56 10.79
C PHE A 215 1.55 -7.34 12.09
N LEU A 216 2.61 -7.56 12.88
CA LEU A 216 2.53 -8.23 14.18
C LEU A 216 1.68 -7.44 15.19
N LEU A 217 1.70 -6.09 15.11
CA LEU A 217 0.78 -5.25 15.87
C LEU A 217 -0.68 -5.58 15.56
N GLY A 218 -1.03 -5.74 14.26
CA GLY A 218 -2.36 -6.15 13.85
C GLY A 218 -2.74 -7.54 14.36
N VAL A 219 -1.81 -8.51 14.34
CA VAL A 219 -2.00 -9.83 14.95
C VAL A 219 -2.25 -9.70 16.45
N GLY A 220 -1.44 -8.89 17.15
CA GLY A 220 -1.56 -8.66 18.60
C GLY A 220 -2.89 -8.02 18.98
N ILE A 221 -3.35 -7.00 18.26
CA ILE A 221 -4.66 -6.36 18.48
C ILE A 221 -5.78 -7.41 18.44
N ARG A 222 -5.70 -8.35 17.48
CA ARG A 222 -6.72 -9.40 17.32
C ARG A 222 -6.58 -10.52 18.35
N GLU A 223 -5.36 -10.99 18.63
CA GLU A 223 -5.09 -12.11 19.54
C GLU A 223 -5.33 -11.76 21.01
N LEU A 224 -5.11 -10.48 21.39
CA LEU A 224 -5.30 -9.97 22.75
C LEU A 224 -6.67 -9.32 22.95
N ASP A 225 -7.50 -9.31 21.90
CA ASP A 225 -8.86 -8.76 21.91
C ASP A 225 -8.92 -7.31 22.46
N LEU A 226 -8.07 -6.43 21.89
CA LEU A 226 -7.90 -5.06 22.38
C LEU A 226 -9.07 -4.15 21.93
N GLU A 227 -10.31 -4.54 22.25
CA GLU A 227 -11.53 -3.81 21.88
C GLU A 227 -11.59 -2.40 22.47
N PHE A 228 -10.86 -2.13 23.55
CA PHE A 228 -10.79 -0.78 24.13
C PHE A 228 -10.24 0.26 23.15
N LEU A 229 -9.42 -0.16 22.18
CA LEU A 229 -8.93 0.71 21.09
C LEU A 229 -10.07 1.21 20.18
N GLU A 230 -11.20 0.55 20.17
CA GLU A 230 -12.36 0.87 19.32
C GLU A 230 -13.39 1.75 20.05
N THR A 231 -13.05 2.28 21.23
CA THR A 231 -13.91 3.17 22.01
C THR A 231 -13.85 4.64 21.55
N PRO A 232 -14.93 5.42 21.75
CA PRO A 232 -14.94 6.83 21.36
C PRO A 232 -13.85 7.64 22.06
N LEU A 233 -13.54 7.31 23.32
CA LEU A 233 -12.49 7.99 24.07
C LEU A 233 -11.11 7.74 23.45
N CYS A 234 -10.78 6.46 23.16
CA CYS A 234 -9.53 6.13 22.50
C CYS A 234 -9.41 6.75 21.11
N ALA A 235 -10.49 6.78 20.34
CA ALA A 235 -10.51 7.45 19.04
C ALA A 235 -10.25 8.96 19.13
N ALA A 236 -10.87 9.64 20.10
CA ALA A 236 -10.65 11.07 20.35
C ALA A 236 -9.21 11.37 20.80
N LEU A 237 -8.69 10.59 21.76
CA LEU A 237 -7.30 10.71 22.22
C LEU A 237 -6.30 10.41 21.10
N SER A 238 -6.60 9.44 20.24
CA SER A 238 -5.81 9.10 19.06
C SER A 238 -5.77 10.25 18.06
N PHE A 239 -6.92 10.88 17.79
CA PHE A 239 -6.97 12.06 16.92
C PHE A 239 -6.13 13.21 17.49
N ALA A 240 -6.27 13.51 18.80
CA ALA A 240 -5.49 14.55 19.45
C ALA A 240 -3.99 14.24 19.41
N LEU A 241 -3.59 13.00 19.69
CA LEU A 241 -2.20 12.55 19.60
C LEU A 241 -1.64 12.75 18.18
N LEU A 242 -2.36 12.28 17.16
CA LEU A 242 -1.94 12.43 15.77
C LEU A 242 -1.85 13.90 15.33
N ALA A 243 -2.77 14.74 15.78
CA ALA A 243 -2.73 16.18 15.51
C ALA A 243 -1.51 16.86 16.14
N VAL A 244 -1.16 16.48 17.37
CA VAL A 244 0.07 16.95 18.04
C VAL A 244 1.33 16.41 17.38
N MET A 245 1.33 15.17 16.88
CA MET A 245 2.49 14.55 16.25
C MET A 245 2.76 15.09 14.84
N ALA A 246 1.73 15.44 14.07
CA ALA A 246 1.83 15.81 12.67
C ALA A 246 2.79 16.96 12.33
N PRO A 247 2.95 18.02 13.13
CA PRO A 247 3.95 19.07 12.91
C PRO A 247 5.40 18.61 13.10
N TYR A 248 5.63 17.62 13.96
CA TYR A 248 6.97 17.22 14.40
C TYR A 248 7.48 15.96 13.70
N TYR A 249 6.58 15.09 13.23
CA TYR A 249 6.93 13.80 12.70
C TYR A 249 6.46 13.62 11.26
N TYR A 250 7.39 13.16 10.45
CA TYR A 250 7.13 12.74 9.07
C TYR A 250 7.49 11.25 8.95
N ILE A 251 6.58 10.44 8.46
CA ILE A 251 6.80 9.02 8.25
C ILE A 251 6.72 8.70 6.76
N ASP A 252 7.81 8.17 6.23
CA ASP A 252 7.88 7.62 4.88
C ASP A 252 8.47 6.21 4.93
N LEU A 253 7.60 5.22 4.88
CA LEU A 253 8.01 3.83 4.98
C LEU A 253 8.80 3.37 3.75
N ALA A 254 8.52 3.92 2.57
CA ALA A 254 9.22 3.58 1.32
C ALA A 254 10.68 4.01 1.35
N ASN A 255 10.94 5.23 1.81
CA ASN A 255 12.29 5.80 1.91
C ASN A 255 12.91 5.59 3.31
N VAL A 256 12.18 4.90 4.19
CA VAL A 256 12.58 4.60 5.57
C VAL A 256 12.93 5.86 6.38
N TYR A 257 12.25 6.95 6.08
CA TYR A 257 12.31 8.15 6.91
C TYR A 257 11.33 7.99 8.07
N ILE A 258 11.84 7.47 9.19
CA ILE A 258 11.04 7.13 10.36
C ILE A 258 11.76 7.63 11.60
N PRO A 259 11.08 8.44 12.44
CA PRO A 259 11.71 9.13 13.57
C PRO A 259 12.13 8.20 14.73
N GLY A 260 11.63 6.96 14.72
CA GLY A 260 11.91 5.94 15.73
C GLY A 260 10.72 5.01 15.92
N VAL A 261 10.94 3.92 16.65
CA VAL A 261 9.91 2.87 16.83
C VAL A 261 8.71 3.39 17.63
N LEU A 262 8.92 4.14 18.70
CA LEU A 262 7.81 4.61 19.56
C LEU A 262 6.89 5.60 18.85
N PRO A 263 7.38 6.71 18.23
CA PRO A 263 6.50 7.61 17.47
C PRO A 263 5.85 6.90 16.28
N TYR A 264 6.55 5.96 15.64
CA TYR A 264 5.99 5.16 14.56
C TYR A 264 4.79 4.33 15.03
N LEU A 265 4.95 3.55 16.11
CA LEU A 265 3.87 2.73 16.66
C LEU A 265 2.71 3.57 17.19
N ALA A 266 2.99 4.71 17.83
CA ALA A 266 1.98 5.65 18.28
C ALA A 266 1.12 6.17 17.12
N GLY A 267 1.76 6.56 16.01
CA GLY A 267 1.06 6.98 14.79
C GLY A 267 0.17 5.86 14.21
N VAL A 268 0.70 4.65 14.12
CA VAL A 268 -0.02 3.48 13.58
C VAL A 268 -1.21 3.09 14.46
N LEU A 269 -1.00 2.98 15.77
CA LEU A 269 -2.06 2.65 16.74
C LEU A 269 -3.15 3.74 16.76
N GLY A 270 -2.74 5.01 16.78
CA GLY A 270 -3.68 6.11 16.74
C GLY A 270 -4.52 6.11 15.46
N GLY A 271 -3.88 5.90 14.30
CA GLY A 271 -4.59 5.78 13.03
C GLY A 271 -5.56 4.60 12.99
N TRP A 272 -5.15 3.43 13.52
CA TRP A 272 -6.01 2.25 13.62
C TRP A 272 -7.20 2.52 14.52
N SER A 273 -6.98 2.96 15.76
CA SER A 273 -8.04 3.25 16.73
C SER A 273 -9.08 4.23 16.18
N MET A 274 -8.60 5.35 15.64
CA MET A 274 -9.48 6.37 15.06
C MET A 274 -10.31 5.84 13.88
N LEU A 275 -9.67 5.22 12.88
CA LEU A 275 -10.40 4.80 11.68
C LEU A 275 -11.22 3.53 11.92
N LYS A 276 -10.78 2.64 12.80
CA LYS A 276 -11.56 1.45 13.16
C LYS A 276 -12.85 1.83 13.90
N PHE A 277 -12.76 2.76 14.87
CA PHE A 277 -13.94 3.31 15.53
C PHE A 277 -14.94 3.92 14.53
N ILE A 278 -14.47 4.71 13.57
CA ILE A 278 -15.33 5.28 12.53
C ILE A 278 -15.93 4.16 11.66
N ALA A 279 -15.14 3.18 11.29
CA ALA A 279 -15.57 2.07 10.46
C ALA A 279 -16.66 1.23 11.11
N ASP A 280 -16.55 0.94 12.43
CA ASP A 280 -17.55 0.19 13.19
C ASP A 280 -18.90 0.94 13.27
N ARG A 281 -18.86 2.27 13.35
CA ARG A 281 -20.07 3.12 13.31
C ARG A 281 -20.67 3.24 11.92
N LEU A 282 -19.87 3.09 10.87
CA LEU A 282 -20.33 3.13 9.48
C LEU A 282 -20.81 1.78 8.99
N ALA A 283 -20.23 0.67 9.45
CA ALA A 283 -20.55 -0.68 8.98
C ALA A 283 -22.06 -1.03 8.99
N PRO A 284 -22.85 -0.64 10.02
CA PRO A 284 -24.29 -0.89 10.03
C PRO A 284 -25.07 -0.03 9.04
N ARG A 285 -24.48 1.07 8.52
CA ARG A 285 -25.15 2.04 7.65
C ARG A 285 -24.91 1.68 6.18
N GLU A 286 -25.68 0.76 5.63
CA GLU A 286 -25.46 0.17 4.30
C GLU A 286 -25.18 1.19 3.18
N ARG A 287 -25.91 2.31 3.11
CA ARG A 287 -25.72 3.31 2.06
C ARG A 287 -24.35 3.98 2.13
N LEU A 288 -23.89 4.31 3.34
CA LEU A 288 -22.61 4.99 3.56
C LEU A 288 -21.43 4.02 3.51
N SER A 289 -21.59 2.82 4.07
CA SER A 289 -20.53 1.82 4.12
C SER A 289 -20.21 1.22 2.74
N ARG A 290 -21.20 1.16 1.82
CA ARG A 290 -21.05 0.52 0.50
C ARG A 290 -19.86 1.07 -0.30
N VAL A 291 -19.69 2.39 -0.33
CA VAL A 291 -18.59 3.03 -1.07
C VAL A 291 -17.24 2.66 -0.46
N TRP A 292 -17.12 2.71 0.86
CA TRP A 292 -15.88 2.39 1.57
C TRP A 292 -15.51 0.92 1.46
N ILE A 293 -16.50 0.02 1.59
CA ILE A 293 -16.31 -1.42 1.40
C ILE A 293 -15.86 -1.71 -0.03
N TYR A 294 -16.49 -1.07 -1.02
CA TYR A 294 -16.09 -1.20 -2.42
C TYR A 294 -14.64 -0.77 -2.64
N LEU A 295 -14.24 0.41 -2.16
CA LEU A 295 -12.86 0.87 -2.22
C LEU A 295 -11.90 -0.08 -1.51
N GLY A 296 -12.26 -0.55 -0.30
CA GLY A 296 -11.44 -1.47 0.49
C GLY A 296 -11.24 -2.83 -0.17
N ARG A 297 -12.20 -3.29 -0.96
CA ARG A 297 -12.10 -4.53 -1.74
C ARG A 297 -11.32 -4.37 -3.05
N HIS A 298 -11.20 -3.13 -3.55
CA HIS A 298 -10.53 -2.81 -4.83
C HIS A 298 -9.24 -2.01 -4.66
N THR A 299 -8.56 -2.17 -3.53
CA THR A 299 -7.32 -1.42 -3.23
C THR A 299 -6.17 -1.75 -4.19
N ILE A 300 -6.06 -3.01 -4.64
CA ILE A 300 -4.95 -3.46 -5.49
C ILE A 300 -4.95 -2.78 -6.85
N PRO A 301 -6.06 -2.71 -7.61
CA PRO A 301 -6.12 -1.91 -8.83
C PRO A 301 -5.73 -0.45 -8.63
N VAL A 302 -6.17 0.16 -7.52
CA VAL A 302 -5.80 1.55 -7.22
C VAL A 302 -4.30 1.67 -6.98
N ILE A 303 -3.69 0.78 -6.18
CA ILE A 303 -2.22 0.76 -5.96
C ILE A 303 -1.48 0.64 -7.29
N CYS A 304 -1.95 -0.21 -8.20
CA CYS A 304 -1.29 -0.46 -9.48
C CYS A 304 -1.42 0.68 -10.50
N LEU A 305 -2.54 1.43 -10.49
CA LEU A 305 -2.93 2.27 -11.63
C LEU A 305 -2.99 3.76 -11.34
N HIS A 306 -3.06 4.21 -10.06
CA HIS A 306 -3.30 5.62 -9.73
C HIS A 306 -2.22 6.57 -10.27
N VAL A 307 -0.94 6.14 -10.29
CA VAL A 307 0.15 6.96 -10.86
C VAL A 307 -0.03 7.18 -12.36
N LEU A 308 -0.47 6.15 -13.10
CA LEU A 308 -0.83 6.29 -14.51
C LEU A 308 -2.01 7.24 -14.70
N CYS A 309 -3.04 7.13 -13.86
CA CYS A 309 -4.22 8.00 -13.93
C CYS A 309 -3.88 9.48 -13.62
N PHE A 310 -2.89 9.73 -12.77
CA PHE A 310 -2.39 11.09 -12.53
C PHE A 310 -1.85 11.75 -13.79
N LYS A 311 -1.27 10.98 -14.73
CA LYS A 311 -0.73 11.54 -15.99
C LYS A 311 -1.79 12.23 -16.84
N ALA A 312 -3.04 11.75 -16.82
CA ALA A 312 -4.13 12.40 -17.54
C ALA A 312 -4.42 13.80 -16.96
N VAL A 313 -4.40 13.94 -15.64
CA VAL A 313 -4.58 15.25 -14.98
C VAL A 313 -3.37 16.17 -15.22
N THR A 314 -2.15 15.62 -15.14
CA THR A 314 -0.92 16.36 -15.44
C THR A 314 -0.95 16.89 -16.89
N TRP A 315 -1.38 16.06 -17.84
CA TRP A 315 -1.53 16.48 -19.24
C TRP A 315 -2.52 17.63 -19.38
N LEU A 316 -3.69 17.54 -18.73
CA LEU A 316 -4.68 18.61 -18.73
C LEU A 316 -4.14 19.88 -18.07
N TYR A 317 -3.46 19.76 -16.93
CA TYR A 317 -2.86 20.86 -16.19
C TYR A 317 -1.84 21.62 -17.04
N ILE A 318 -0.93 20.90 -17.72
CA ILE A 318 0.06 21.46 -18.64
C ILE A 318 -0.63 22.25 -19.75
N ARG A 319 -1.69 21.70 -20.35
CA ARG A 319 -2.44 22.38 -21.42
C ARG A 319 -3.12 23.67 -20.96
N VAL A 320 -3.76 23.62 -19.80
CA VAL A 320 -4.47 24.78 -19.24
C VAL A 320 -3.50 25.88 -18.79
N ARG A 321 -2.33 25.51 -18.28
CA ARG A 321 -1.31 26.45 -17.75
C ARG A 321 -0.26 26.88 -18.76
N GLY A 322 -0.27 26.31 -19.97
CA GLY A 322 0.73 26.62 -20.99
C GLY A 322 2.16 26.17 -20.62
N LEU A 323 2.29 25.13 -19.79
CA LEU A 323 3.59 24.65 -19.33
C LEU A 323 4.28 23.78 -20.41
N PRO A 324 5.63 23.69 -20.39
CA PRO A 324 6.37 22.82 -21.29
C PRO A 324 5.93 21.35 -21.16
N ALA A 325 5.83 20.65 -22.31
CA ALA A 325 5.37 19.25 -22.36
C ALA A 325 6.20 18.28 -21.49
N ILE A 326 7.46 18.60 -21.21
CA ILE A 326 8.36 17.81 -20.38
C ILE A 326 7.83 17.60 -18.95
N TYR A 327 7.00 18.52 -18.43
CA TYR A 327 6.37 18.37 -17.12
C TYR A 327 5.44 17.14 -17.06
N LEU A 328 5.04 16.57 -18.20
CA LEU A 328 4.29 15.32 -18.24
C LEU A 328 5.10 14.14 -17.69
N ALA A 329 6.43 14.18 -17.81
CA ALA A 329 7.31 13.17 -17.25
C ALA A 329 7.52 13.30 -15.74
N SER A 330 7.05 14.40 -15.10
CA SER A 330 7.17 14.59 -13.66
C SER A 330 6.54 13.41 -12.89
N PHE A 331 7.19 13.04 -11.78
CA PHE A 331 6.70 11.94 -10.96
C PHE A 331 5.58 12.43 -10.04
N HIS A 332 4.54 11.61 -9.91
CA HIS A 332 3.26 11.90 -9.28
C HIS A 332 2.56 13.09 -9.96
N ILE A 333 2.69 14.28 -9.42
CA ILE A 333 1.96 15.49 -9.78
C ILE A 333 2.90 16.69 -9.91
N ASP A 334 2.39 17.80 -10.43
CA ASP A 334 3.02 19.10 -10.28
C ASP A 334 2.73 19.67 -8.89
N PHE A 335 3.76 20.02 -8.11
CA PHE A 335 3.63 20.50 -6.73
C PHE A 335 3.00 21.87 -6.62
N ASP A 336 3.19 22.73 -7.63
CA ASP A 336 2.63 24.07 -7.67
C ASP A 336 1.16 24.09 -8.09
N ALA A 337 0.60 22.90 -8.35
CA ALA A 337 -0.82 22.75 -8.62
C ALA A 337 -1.65 23.15 -7.38
N GLY A 338 -2.58 24.09 -7.54
CA GLY A 338 -3.47 24.49 -6.46
C GLY A 338 -4.40 23.37 -5.98
N GLU A 339 -5.02 23.54 -4.82
CA GLU A 339 -5.82 22.51 -4.14
C GLU A 339 -6.92 21.90 -5.01
N GLY A 340 -7.55 22.69 -5.89
CA GLY A 340 -8.54 22.17 -6.83
C GLY A 340 -7.98 21.10 -7.79
N TRP A 341 -6.75 21.29 -8.26
CA TRP A 341 -6.05 20.29 -9.06
C TRP A 341 -5.69 19.04 -8.27
N LYS A 342 -5.31 19.19 -7.01
CA LYS A 342 -5.04 18.06 -6.11
C LYS A 342 -6.26 17.18 -5.90
N LEU A 343 -7.45 17.78 -5.77
CA LEU A 343 -8.70 17.04 -5.71
C LEU A 343 -9.01 16.32 -7.04
N LEU A 344 -8.69 16.94 -8.18
CA LEU A 344 -8.85 16.30 -9.48
C LEU A 344 -7.87 15.11 -9.64
N TYR A 345 -6.63 15.24 -9.18
CA TYR A 345 -5.68 14.12 -9.10
C TYR A 345 -6.22 12.98 -8.23
N LEU A 346 -6.79 13.30 -7.06
CA LEU A 346 -7.41 12.30 -6.19
C LEU A 346 -8.56 11.58 -6.89
N ALA A 347 -9.47 12.33 -7.52
CA ALA A 347 -10.60 11.78 -8.24
C ALA A 347 -10.17 10.90 -9.42
N ALA A 348 -9.17 11.33 -10.20
CA ALA A 348 -8.61 10.56 -11.29
C ALA A 348 -7.85 9.32 -10.78
N GLY A 349 -7.07 9.45 -9.71
CA GLY A 349 -6.32 8.34 -9.11
C GLY A 349 -7.23 7.24 -8.61
N LEU A 350 -8.33 7.57 -7.94
CA LEU A 350 -9.30 6.58 -7.46
C LEU A 350 -10.24 6.11 -8.58
N GLY A 351 -10.99 7.04 -9.17
CA GLY A 351 -12.03 6.75 -10.15
C GLY A 351 -11.45 6.16 -11.44
N GLY A 352 -10.38 6.77 -11.97
CA GLY A 352 -9.70 6.29 -13.17
C GLY A 352 -9.13 4.88 -13.00
N SER A 353 -8.52 4.59 -11.85
CA SER A 353 -8.01 3.25 -11.55
C SER A 353 -9.12 2.19 -11.53
N LEU A 354 -10.24 2.50 -10.91
CA LEU A 354 -11.39 1.60 -10.83
C LEU A 354 -12.05 1.39 -12.19
N LEU A 355 -12.16 2.45 -13.00
CA LEU A 355 -12.70 2.36 -14.37
C LEU A 355 -11.80 1.52 -15.27
N LEU A 356 -10.48 1.73 -15.24
CA LEU A 356 -9.53 0.92 -16.00
C LEU A 356 -9.56 -0.55 -15.57
N ALA A 357 -9.66 -0.82 -14.28
CA ALA A 357 -9.79 -2.19 -13.78
C ALA A 357 -11.11 -2.84 -14.25
N ALA A 358 -12.22 -2.12 -14.21
CA ALA A 358 -13.51 -2.63 -14.70
C ALA A 358 -13.48 -2.90 -16.21
N ALA A 359 -12.88 -2.00 -16.99
CA ALA A 359 -12.70 -2.19 -18.43
C ALA A 359 -11.84 -3.42 -18.74
N TRP A 360 -10.72 -3.60 -18.01
CA TRP A 360 -9.87 -4.79 -18.13
C TRP A 360 -10.62 -6.08 -17.82
N HIS A 361 -11.36 -6.14 -16.73
CA HIS A 361 -12.16 -7.30 -16.38
C HIS A 361 -13.26 -7.62 -17.44
N SER A 362 -13.84 -6.59 -18.04
CA SER A 362 -14.83 -6.77 -19.10
C SER A 362 -14.18 -7.32 -20.36
N LEU A 363 -13.01 -6.79 -20.74
CA LEU A 363 -12.27 -7.27 -21.91
C LEU A 363 -11.86 -8.74 -21.76
N VAL A 364 -11.28 -9.11 -20.61
CA VAL A 364 -10.86 -10.49 -20.34
C VAL A 364 -12.06 -11.43 -20.38
N ARG A 365 -13.21 -11.05 -19.82
CA ARG A 365 -14.44 -11.85 -19.91
C ARG A 365 -14.91 -12.06 -21.35
N CYS A 366 -14.90 -11.00 -22.17
CA CYS A 366 -15.27 -11.11 -23.58
C CYS A 366 -14.35 -12.05 -24.36
N ILE A 367 -13.03 -12.00 -24.12
CA ILE A 367 -12.06 -12.87 -24.77
C ILE A 367 -12.28 -14.34 -24.35
N CYS A 368 -12.41 -14.60 -23.04
CA CYS A 368 -12.65 -15.95 -22.53
C CYS A 368 -13.97 -16.56 -23.06
N GLN A 369 -15.03 -15.76 -23.18
CA GLN A 369 -16.31 -16.23 -23.70
C GLN A 369 -16.24 -16.55 -25.19
N ARG A 370 -15.41 -15.85 -25.97
CA ARG A 370 -15.19 -16.14 -27.38
C ARG A 370 -14.40 -17.46 -27.60
N SER A 371 -13.36 -17.68 -26.77
CA SER A 371 -12.54 -18.90 -26.86
C SER A 371 -13.27 -20.18 -26.43
N VAL A 372 -14.38 -20.09 -25.72
CA VAL A 372 -15.23 -21.24 -25.33
C VAL A 372 -16.28 -21.53 -26.40
N ARG A 373 -16.54 -20.57 -27.32
CA ARG A 373 -17.51 -20.71 -28.41
C ARG A 373 -16.87 -21.09 -29.75
N SER A 374 -15.55 -21.03 -29.86
CA SER A 374 -14.73 -21.53 -31.00
C SER A 374 -14.21 -22.94 -30.71
#